data_7247ab0b084dfa72c253cb1ffcfd9176
#
_entry.id   7247ab0b084dfa72c253cb1ffcfd9176
#
_cell.length_a   1.000
_cell.length_b   1.000
_cell.length_c   1.000
_cell.angle_alpha   90.00
_cell.angle_beta   90.00
_cell.angle_gamma   90.00
#
_symmetry.space_group_name_H-M   'P 1'
#
loop_
_entity.id
_entity.type
_entity.pdbx_description
1 polymer ?
#
loop_
_entity_poly.entity_id
_entity_poly.type
_entity_poly.pdbx_seq_one_letter_code
_entity_poly.pdbx_strand_id
1 'polypeptide(L)'
;MDGVSLPATRDSVAEVGRRVVALGREAGLGPDESYRLRLATEEIVANVVSHGYHCDPGGARPEPGGSRESPTFELRWGSDRELVWVCVVDSARPFDPTVAAPPGDLDVPLDRRSPGGLGIHLVRHSLDEFRYRRDGRHNHVTLGVRRPETAGDGPERNGGRDGTDGPDRG
;
A
#
# COMPACT_ATOMS: atom_id res chain seq x y z
N MET A 1 -13.07 -0.86 -9.60
CA MET A 1 -11.89 -0.08 -9.20
C MET A 1 -12.37 1.30 -8.79
N ASP A 2 -12.16 1.64 -7.54
CA ASP A 2 -12.59 2.91 -6.95
C ASP A 2 -11.40 3.84 -6.83
N GLY A 3 -11.65 5.15 -6.66
CA GLY A 3 -10.58 6.12 -6.53
C GLY A 3 -11.06 7.46 -6.00
N VAL A 4 -10.12 8.23 -5.47
CA VAL A 4 -10.34 9.59 -4.98
C VAL A 4 -9.11 10.45 -5.25
N SER A 5 -9.33 11.70 -5.64
CA SER A 5 -8.28 12.70 -5.74
C SER A 5 -8.17 13.47 -4.41
N LEU A 6 -6.95 13.60 -3.90
CA LEU A 6 -6.64 14.26 -2.63
C LEU A 6 -5.54 15.31 -2.84
N PRO A 7 -5.57 16.42 -2.11
CA PRO A 7 -4.47 17.39 -2.13
C PRO A 7 -3.19 16.78 -1.56
N ALA A 8 -2.03 17.13 -2.11
CA ALA A 8 -0.75 16.65 -1.62
C ALA A 8 -0.33 17.42 -0.36
N THR A 9 -1.01 17.16 0.76
CA THR A 9 -0.78 17.78 2.07
C THR A 9 -0.53 16.74 3.15
N ARG A 10 0.02 17.17 4.29
CA ARG A 10 0.24 16.26 5.43
C ARG A 10 -1.05 15.66 5.99
N ASP A 11 -2.15 16.41 5.95
CA ASP A 11 -3.44 15.93 6.43
C ASP A 11 -3.99 14.80 5.57
N SER A 12 -3.63 14.78 4.28
CA SER A 12 -4.02 13.72 3.35
C SER A 12 -3.36 12.38 3.68
N VAL A 13 -2.20 12.37 4.34
CA VAL A 13 -1.56 11.11 4.78
C VAL A 13 -2.48 10.38 5.79
N ALA A 14 -2.98 11.11 6.79
CA ALA A 14 -3.90 10.52 7.78
C ALA A 14 -5.25 10.12 7.17
N GLU A 15 -5.74 10.87 6.18
CA GLU A 15 -6.97 10.53 5.46
C GLU A 15 -6.80 9.23 4.66
N VAL A 16 -5.68 9.08 3.97
CA VAL A 16 -5.33 7.84 3.25
C VAL A 16 -5.29 6.65 4.19
N GLY A 17 -4.63 6.80 5.35
CA GLY A 17 -4.57 5.73 6.35
C GLY A 17 -5.95 5.25 6.79
N ARG A 18 -6.89 6.17 7.05
CA ARG A 18 -8.28 5.82 7.40
C ARG A 18 -9.00 5.06 6.28
N ARG A 19 -8.81 5.48 5.02
CA ARG A 19 -9.42 4.82 3.86
C ARG A 19 -8.89 3.41 3.65
N VAL A 20 -7.57 3.22 3.78
CA VAL A 20 -6.95 1.91 3.64
C VAL A 20 -7.41 0.94 4.75
N VAL A 21 -7.59 1.42 5.98
CA VAL A 21 -8.18 0.61 7.07
C VAL A 21 -9.62 0.21 6.75
N ALA A 22 -10.44 1.13 6.24
CA ALA A 22 -11.81 0.82 5.84
C ALA A 22 -11.84 -0.22 4.72
N LEU A 23 -11.02 -0.04 3.67
CA LEU A 23 -10.85 -1.01 2.59
C LEU A 23 -10.44 -2.39 3.11
N GLY A 24 -9.45 -2.45 4.00
CA GLY A 24 -8.98 -3.72 4.57
C GLY A 24 -10.10 -4.47 5.29
N ARG A 25 -10.89 -3.74 6.08
CA ARG A 25 -12.05 -4.32 6.79
C ARG A 25 -13.12 -4.82 5.82
N GLU A 26 -13.48 -4.03 4.81
CA GLU A 26 -14.46 -4.41 3.79
C GLU A 26 -14.00 -5.62 2.96
N ALA A 27 -12.70 -5.69 2.69
CA ALA A 27 -12.08 -6.78 1.97
C ALA A 27 -11.80 -8.03 2.84
N GLY A 28 -12.03 -7.98 4.16
CA GLY A 28 -11.80 -9.11 5.06
C GLY A 28 -10.33 -9.37 5.37
N LEU A 29 -9.47 -8.35 5.31
CA LEU A 29 -8.08 -8.48 5.73
C LEU A 29 -7.98 -8.66 7.25
N GLY A 30 -7.00 -9.44 7.67
CA GLY A 30 -6.60 -9.54 9.07
C GLY A 30 -5.94 -8.24 9.57
N PRO A 31 -5.74 -8.11 10.90
CA PRO A 31 -5.11 -6.93 11.48
C PRO A 31 -3.71 -6.66 10.93
N ASP A 32 -2.90 -7.69 10.72
CA ASP A 32 -1.52 -7.57 10.27
C ASP A 32 -1.44 -7.12 8.80
N GLU A 33 -2.27 -7.72 7.92
CA GLU A 33 -2.35 -7.32 6.50
C GLU A 33 -2.86 -5.89 6.36
N SER A 34 -3.90 -5.52 7.10
CA SER A 34 -4.45 -4.16 7.13
C SER A 34 -3.41 -3.16 7.62
N TYR A 35 -2.65 -3.50 8.66
CA TYR A 35 -1.59 -2.64 9.19
C TYR A 35 -0.46 -2.45 8.17
N ARG A 36 0.03 -3.54 7.54
CA ARG A 36 1.10 -3.50 6.53
C ARG A 36 0.70 -2.64 5.33
N LEU A 37 -0.50 -2.86 4.78
CA LEU A 37 -1.00 -2.09 3.63
C LEU A 37 -1.17 -0.61 3.98
N ARG A 38 -1.72 -0.30 5.16
CA ARG A 38 -1.87 1.07 5.65
C ARG A 38 -0.53 1.77 5.78
N LEU A 39 0.40 1.18 6.53
CA LEU A 39 1.72 1.76 6.77
C LEU A 39 2.44 2.03 5.45
N ALA A 40 2.44 1.04 4.55
CA ALA A 40 3.05 1.16 3.24
C ALA A 40 2.46 2.31 2.41
N THR A 41 1.13 2.45 2.43
CA THR A 41 0.47 3.51 1.68
C THR A 41 0.76 4.90 2.28
N GLU A 42 0.73 5.02 3.61
CA GLU A 42 1.08 6.25 4.31
C GLU A 42 2.52 6.70 3.99
N GLU A 43 3.49 5.78 3.95
CA GLU A 43 4.89 6.08 3.60
C GLU A 43 5.04 6.56 2.16
N ILE A 44 4.39 5.91 1.19
CA ILE A 44 4.43 6.35 -0.21
C ILE A 44 3.81 7.74 -0.36
N VAL A 45 2.64 7.98 0.25
CA VAL A 45 1.97 9.29 0.19
C VAL A 45 2.79 10.36 0.90
N ALA A 46 3.40 10.05 2.05
CA ALA A 46 4.29 10.97 2.75
C ALA A 46 5.51 11.38 1.89
N ASN A 47 6.06 10.44 1.12
CA ASN A 47 7.13 10.73 0.16
C ASN A 47 6.65 11.64 -0.99
N VAL A 48 5.47 11.39 -1.56
CA VAL A 48 4.87 12.24 -2.59
C VAL A 48 4.68 13.66 -2.05
N VAL A 49 4.12 13.80 -0.84
CA VAL A 49 3.86 15.09 -0.19
C VAL A 49 5.15 15.83 0.16
N SER A 50 6.16 15.13 0.68
CA SER A 50 7.37 15.76 1.21
C SER A 50 8.43 16.03 0.14
N HIS A 51 8.50 15.21 -0.89
CA HIS A 51 9.58 15.23 -1.88
C HIS A 51 9.10 15.35 -3.31
N GLY A 52 7.87 14.90 -3.60
CA GLY A 52 7.37 14.81 -4.97
C GLY A 52 7.22 16.16 -5.67
N TYR A 53 6.71 17.14 -4.96
CA TYR A 53 6.35 18.46 -5.50
C TYR A 53 7.25 19.62 -5.02
N HIS A 54 8.31 19.33 -4.27
CA HIS A 54 9.26 20.36 -3.87
C HIS A 54 10.06 20.80 -5.10
N CYS A 55 10.02 22.11 -5.37
CA CYS A 55 10.80 22.71 -6.45
C CYS A 55 12.30 22.56 -6.19
N ASP A 56 13.07 22.44 -7.26
CA ASP A 56 14.53 22.57 -7.21
C ASP A 56 14.92 23.85 -6.50
N PRO A 57 16.04 23.86 -5.76
CA PRO A 57 16.62 25.07 -5.20
C PRO A 57 16.91 26.18 -6.25
N GLY A 58 16.87 25.83 -7.56
CA GLY A 58 16.98 26.74 -8.70
C GLY A 58 15.69 26.94 -9.49
N GLY A 59 14.58 26.33 -9.07
CA GLY A 59 13.28 26.48 -9.74
C GLY A 59 12.69 27.87 -9.50
N ALA A 60 12.26 28.53 -10.57
CA ALA A 60 11.68 29.85 -10.56
C ALA A 60 10.65 30.01 -9.42
N ARG A 61 10.90 31.02 -8.56
CA ARG A 61 9.96 31.47 -7.53
C ARG A 61 8.62 31.76 -8.21
N PRO A 62 7.49 31.27 -7.65
CA PRO A 62 6.19 31.55 -8.22
C PRO A 62 6.00 33.06 -8.35
N GLU A 63 5.56 33.51 -9.52
CA GLU A 63 5.11 34.90 -9.70
C GLU A 63 3.95 35.16 -8.72
N PRO A 64 3.95 36.34 -8.02
CA PRO A 64 2.86 36.72 -7.13
C PRO A 64 1.60 36.95 -7.95
N GLY A 65 0.57 36.10 -7.78
CA GLY A 65 -0.75 36.30 -8.39
C GLY A 65 -1.29 35.15 -9.23
N GLY A 66 -0.55 34.07 -9.46
CA GLY A 66 -1.10 32.86 -10.08
C GLY A 66 -1.85 32.02 -9.06
N SER A 67 -3.12 31.73 -9.29
CA SER A 67 -3.88 30.73 -8.54
C SER A 67 -3.25 29.34 -8.79
N ARG A 68 -2.31 28.97 -7.93
CA ARG A 68 -1.77 27.60 -7.94
C ARG A 68 -2.77 26.70 -7.23
N GLU A 69 -3.47 25.90 -7.99
CA GLU A 69 -4.11 24.73 -7.42
C GLU A 69 -3.04 23.92 -6.70
N SER A 70 -3.31 23.59 -5.45
CA SER A 70 -2.40 22.73 -4.67
C SER A 70 -2.20 21.41 -5.45
N PRO A 71 -0.96 20.90 -5.55
CA PRO A 71 -0.74 19.62 -6.23
C PRO A 71 -1.62 18.54 -5.61
N THR A 72 -2.13 17.65 -6.44
CA THR A 72 -2.99 16.53 -6.03
C THR A 72 -2.36 15.21 -6.42
N PHE A 73 -2.75 14.17 -5.72
CA PHE A 73 -2.52 12.79 -6.11
C PHE A 73 -3.85 12.03 -6.09
N GLU A 74 -3.90 10.92 -6.81
CA GLU A 74 -5.06 10.05 -6.84
C GLU A 74 -4.73 8.75 -6.07
N LEU A 75 -5.63 8.35 -5.19
CA LEU A 75 -5.62 7.06 -4.52
C LEU A 75 -6.66 6.18 -5.20
N ARG A 76 -6.23 5.09 -5.81
CA ARG A 76 -7.08 4.05 -6.39
C ARG A 76 -6.95 2.78 -5.58
N TRP A 77 -8.00 1.98 -5.53
CA TRP A 77 -7.98 0.70 -4.80
C TRP A 77 -8.92 -0.32 -5.41
N GLY A 78 -8.69 -1.55 -5.03
CA GLY A 78 -9.52 -2.67 -5.40
C GLY A 78 -9.11 -3.94 -4.67
N SER A 79 -9.88 -4.98 -4.89
CA SER A 79 -9.58 -6.31 -4.38
C SER A 79 -10.10 -7.38 -5.33
N ASP A 80 -9.44 -8.52 -5.35
CA ASP A 80 -9.91 -9.75 -5.95
C ASP A 80 -9.93 -10.89 -4.91
N ARG A 81 -9.95 -12.14 -5.35
CA ARG A 81 -10.00 -13.29 -4.44
C ARG A 81 -8.73 -13.46 -3.61
N GLU A 82 -7.58 -13.02 -4.11
CA GLU A 82 -6.28 -13.29 -3.53
C GLU A 82 -5.63 -12.04 -2.95
N LEU A 83 -5.87 -10.88 -3.57
CA LEU A 83 -5.14 -9.65 -3.30
C LEU A 83 -6.07 -8.49 -2.97
N VAL A 84 -5.67 -7.68 -2.01
CA VAL A 84 -6.19 -6.33 -1.77
C VAL A 84 -5.08 -5.34 -2.09
N TRP A 85 -5.36 -4.36 -2.94
CA TRP A 85 -4.34 -3.45 -3.43
C TRP A 85 -4.78 -1.99 -3.41
N VAL A 86 -3.78 -1.14 -3.33
CA VAL A 86 -3.88 0.32 -3.43
C VAL A 86 -2.87 0.80 -4.47
N CYS A 87 -3.25 1.78 -5.29
CA CYS A 87 -2.37 2.44 -6.23
C CYS A 87 -2.38 3.95 -5.97
N VAL A 88 -1.21 4.50 -5.67
CA VAL A 88 -0.98 5.94 -5.56
C VAL A 88 -0.54 6.45 -6.93
N VAL A 89 -1.26 7.44 -7.47
CA VAL A 89 -0.96 8.06 -8.77
C VAL A 89 -0.66 9.53 -8.55
N ASP A 90 0.52 9.99 -8.94
CA ASP A 90 0.94 11.36 -8.81
C ASP A 90 1.63 11.89 -10.07
N SER A 91 1.73 13.22 -10.21
CA SER A 91 2.40 13.89 -11.33
C SER A 91 3.73 14.53 -10.95
N ALA A 92 4.32 14.10 -9.85
CA ALA A 92 5.62 14.56 -9.39
C ALA A 92 6.76 14.09 -10.29
N ARG A 93 8.00 14.42 -9.92
CA ARG A 93 9.18 13.90 -10.62
C ARG A 93 9.20 12.38 -10.60
N PRO A 94 9.79 11.74 -11.63
CA PRO A 94 9.98 10.30 -11.63
C PRO A 94 10.76 9.86 -10.37
N PHE A 95 10.16 8.96 -9.63
CA PHE A 95 10.80 8.33 -8.48
C PHE A 95 10.30 6.90 -8.37
N ASP A 96 11.22 5.94 -8.53
CA ASP A 96 10.91 4.52 -8.39
C ASP A 96 11.27 4.05 -6.98
N PRO A 97 10.29 3.88 -6.08
CA PRO A 97 10.54 3.43 -4.72
C PRO A 97 10.95 1.95 -4.66
N THR A 98 10.73 1.18 -5.72
CA THR A 98 11.05 -0.26 -5.73
C THR A 98 12.54 -0.54 -5.86
N VAL A 99 13.31 0.42 -6.38
CA VAL A 99 14.77 0.33 -6.53
C VAL A 99 15.54 1.31 -5.65
N ALA A 100 14.83 2.12 -4.85
CA ALA A 100 15.46 3.05 -3.94
C ALA A 100 16.45 2.33 -3.01
N ALA A 101 17.68 2.85 -2.92
CA ALA A 101 18.71 2.29 -2.05
C ALA A 101 18.24 2.38 -0.58
N PRO A 102 18.58 1.39 0.26
CA PRO A 102 18.38 1.53 1.70
C PRO A 102 19.13 2.79 2.19
N PRO A 103 18.64 3.43 3.26
CA PRO A 103 19.37 4.53 3.87
C PRO A 103 20.80 4.11 4.18
N GLY A 104 21.78 4.92 3.76
CA GLY A 104 23.20 4.64 4.01
C GLY A 104 23.61 4.72 5.48
N ASP A 105 22.67 5.05 6.36
CA ASP A 105 22.87 5.28 7.80
C ASP A 105 22.15 4.25 8.68
N LEU A 106 21.86 3.05 8.15
CA LEU A 106 21.24 1.96 8.93
C LEU A 106 22.05 1.57 10.17
N ASP A 107 23.36 1.76 10.13
CA ASP A 107 24.28 1.50 11.26
C ASP A 107 24.42 2.69 12.22
N VAL A 108 23.79 3.83 11.91
CA VAL A 108 23.84 5.02 12.76
C VAL A 108 22.70 4.97 13.78
N PRO A 109 22.90 5.41 15.05
CA PRO A 109 21.83 5.52 16.03
C PRO A 109 20.64 6.33 15.54
N LEU A 110 19.40 5.95 15.93
CA LEU A 110 18.15 6.52 15.45
C LEU A 110 18.05 8.05 15.57
N ASP A 111 18.64 8.60 16.64
CA ASP A 111 18.70 10.04 16.92
C ASP A 111 19.58 10.84 15.95
N ARG A 112 20.41 10.15 15.18
CA ARG A 112 21.36 10.75 14.22
C ARG A 112 21.06 10.39 12.76
N ARG A 113 20.00 9.61 12.52
CA ARG A 113 19.59 9.24 11.16
C ARG A 113 18.93 10.40 10.44
N SER A 114 19.21 10.50 9.16
CA SER A 114 18.49 11.43 8.29
C SER A 114 17.02 11.01 8.22
N PRO A 115 16.04 11.94 8.35
CA PRO A 115 14.63 11.62 8.17
C PRO A 115 14.37 11.15 6.75
N GLY A 116 13.78 9.95 6.60
CA GLY A 116 13.35 9.39 5.32
C GLY A 116 14.13 8.15 4.87
N GLY A 117 13.53 7.37 3.98
CA GLY A 117 14.13 6.17 3.37
C GLY A 117 13.93 4.86 4.15
N LEU A 118 13.82 4.89 5.47
CA LEU A 118 13.57 3.67 6.25
C LEU A 118 12.19 3.08 5.96
N GLY A 119 11.18 3.94 5.79
CA GLY A 119 9.82 3.53 5.52
C GLY A 119 9.71 2.73 4.22
N ILE A 120 10.30 3.21 3.12
CA ILE A 120 10.30 2.48 1.83
C ILE A 120 11.01 1.12 1.96
N HIS A 121 12.11 1.06 2.71
CA HIS A 121 12.81 -0.20 2.94
C HIS A 121 11.95 -1.23 3.70
N LEU A 122 11.24 -0.80 4.73
CA LEU A 122 10.31 -1.64 5.48
C LEU A 122 9.12 -2.07 4.60
N VAL A 123 8.55 -1.14 3.84
CA VAL A 123 7.44 -1.39 2.91
C VAL A 123 7.78 -2.50 1.92
N ARG A 124 8.97 -2.45 1.32
CA ARG A 124 9.43 -3.42 0.30
C ARG A 124 9.38 -4.86 0.79
N HIS A 125 9.66 -5.10 2.07
CA HIS A 125 9.70 -6.44 2.66
C HIS A 125 8.39 -6.87 3.33
N SER A 126 7.43 -5.94 3.47
CA SER A 126 6.18 -6.20 4.16
C SER A 126 4.99 -6.47 3.24
N LEU A 127 5.14 -6.24 1.94
CA LEU A 127 4.07 -6.37 0.96
C LEU A 127 4.25 -7.62 0.09
N ASP A 128 3.13 -8.17 -0.37
CA ASP A 128 3.09 -9.26 -1.33
C ASP A 128 3.19 -8.74 -2.77
N GLU A 129 2.78 -7.49 -2.99
CA GLU A 129 2.94 -6.78 -4.25
C GLU A 129 3.46 -5.36 -4.01
N PHE A 130 4.54 -4.99 -4.72
CA PHE A 130 5.11 -3.66 -4.72
C PHE A 130 5.65 -3.36 -6.11
N ARG A 131 4.93 -2.53 -6.87
CA ARG A 131 5.26 -2.20 -8.27
C ARG A 131 5.29 -0.71 -8.50
N TYR A 132 6.18 -0.29 -9.37
CA TYR A 132 6.23 1.05 -9.92
C TYR A 132 6.05 1.02 -11.44
N ARG A 133 5.30 1.97 -11.94
CA ARG A 133 5.18 2.23 -13.37
C ARG A 133 5.11 3.73 -13.59
N ARG A 134 5.79 4.20 -14.62
CA ARG A 134 5.61 5.55 -15.12
C ARG A 134 4.82 5.51 -16.41
N ASP A 135 3.81 6.39 -16.50
CA ASP A 135 2.96 6.54 -17.68
C ASP A 135 2.84 8.03 -18.01
N GLY A 136 3.56 8.44 -19.06
CA GLY A 136 3.67 9.85 -19.41
C GLY A 136 4.21 10.70 -18.25
N ARG A 137 3.35 11.52 -17.67
CA ARG A 137 3.68 12.41 -16.54
C ARG A 137 3.39 11.80 -15.17
N HIS A 138 2.73 10.63 -15.13
CA HIS A 138 2.24 10.07 -13.88
C HIS A 138 3.11 8.93 -13.38
N ASN A 139 3.45 8.98 -12.10
CA ASN A 139 3.95 7.85 -11.35
C ASN A 139 2.77 7.01 -10.86
N HIS A 140 2.87 5.71 -10.95
CA HIS A 140 1.91 4.75 -10.40
C HIS A 140 2.68 3.82 -9.48
N VAL A 141 2.37 3.87 -8.19
CA VAL A 141 2.93 2.97 -7.18
C VAL A 141 1.82 2.06 -6.68
N THR A 142 1.90 0.78 -7.00
CA THR A 142 0.93 -0.22 -6.56
C THR A 142 1.47 -1.02 -5.39
N LEU A 143 0.68 -1.13 -4.35
CA LEU A 143 0.94 -1.80 -3.08
C LEU A 143 -0.14 -2.85 -2.87
N GLY A 144 0.22 -4.08 -2.48
CA GLY A 144 -0.77 -5.13 -2.28
C GLY A 144 -0.39 -6.09 -1.16
N VAL A 145 -1.41 -6.61 -0.51
CA VAL A 145 -1.32 -7.69 0.47
C VAL A 145 -2.28 -8.81 0.12
N ARG A 146 -1.86 -10.05 0.32
CA ARG A 146 -2.71 -11.21 0.11
C ARG A 146 -3.77 -11.30 1.20
N ARG A 147 -4.94 -11.76 0.81
CA ARG A 147 -5.97 -12.12 1.79
C ARG A 147 -5.50 -13.34 2.58
N PRO A 148 -5.77 -13.40 3.89
CA PRO A 148 -5.58 -14.63 4.64
C PRO A 148 -6.45 -15.73 4.00
N GLU A 149 -5.90 -16.92 3.85
CA GLU A 149 -6.69 -18.07 3.43
C GLU A 149 -7.86 -18.25 4.42
N THR A 150 -9.08 -18.12 3.92
CA THR A 150 -10.25 -18.46 4.74
C THR A 150 -10.16 -19.97 5.02
N ALA A 151 -9.95 -20.32 6.27
CA ALA A 151 -10.03 -21.71 6.73
C ALA A 151 -11.47 -22.22 6.51
N GLY A 152 -11.80 -22.70 5.30
CA GLY A 152 -13.18 -23.04 4.98
C GLY A 152 -13.41 -23.68 3.62
N ASP A 153 -12.40 -24.30 2.98
CA ASP A 153 -12.66 -25.20 1.86
C ASP A 153 -11.74 -26.44 1.95
N GLY A 154 -11.72 -27.02 3.15
CA GLY A 154 -11.24 -28.39 3.31
C GLY A 154 -12.24 -29.34 2.66
N PRO A 155 -11.78 -30.35 1.89
CA PRO A 155 -12.70 -31.33 1.28
C PRO A 155 -13.55 -31.98 2.37
N GLU A 156 -14.87 -31.92 2.23
CA GLU A 156 -15.82 -32.66 3.04
C GLU A 156 -15.31 -34.10 3.18
N ARG A 157 -14.91 -34.47 4.37
CA ARG A 157 -14.67 -35.88 4.69
C ARG A 157 -16.01 -36.55 4.64
N ASN A 158 -16.29 -37.13 3.49
CA ASN A 158 -17.41 -38.05 3.28
C ASN A 158 -17.24 -39.21 4.26
N GLY A 159 -17.94 -39.11 5.40
CA GLY A 159 -18.03 -40.17 6.40
C GLY A 159 -18.85 -41.33 5.83
N GLY A 160 -18.15 -42.23 5.14
CA GLY A 160 -18.69 -43.54 4.77
C GLY A 160 -19.11 -44.30 6.02
N ARG A 161 -20.40 -44.37 6.25
CA ARG A 161 -21.01 -45.36 7.14
C ARG A 161 -20.88 -46.70 6.43
N ASP A 162 -19.92 -47.48 6.86
CA ASP A 162 -19.87 -48.89 6.53
C ASP A 162 -20.62 -49.66 7.64
N GLY A 163 -21.87 -49.99 7.33
CA GLY A 163 -22.69 -50.89 8.13
C GLY A 163 -22.36 -52.33 7.73
N THR A 164 -21.60 -53.03 8.53
CA THR A 164 -21.50 -54.49 8.45
C THR A 164 -22.42 -55.10 9.47
N ASP A 165 -23.55 -55.46 8.94
CA ASP A 165 -24.46 -56.50 9.45
C ASP A 165 -23.70 -57.84 9.49
N GLY A 166 -23.55 -58.43 10.64
CA GLY A 166 -22.94 -59.75 10.82
C GLY A 166 -24.01 -60.75 11.28
N PRO A 167 -24.11 -61.90 10.65
CA PRO A 167 -25.20 -62.80 10.91
C PRO A 167 -24.99 -63.67 12.17
N ASP A 168 -26.07 -63.83 12.87
CA ASP A 168 -26.43 -64.88 13.81
C ASP A 168 -26.10 -66.32 13.28
N ARG A 169 -25.45 -67.11 14.08
CA ARG A 169 -25.65 -68.56 14.16
C ARG A 169 -24.77 -69.23 15.24
N GLY A 170 -25.49 -69.98 16.12
CA GLY A 170 -24.96 -71.17 16.75
C GLY A 170 -25.12 -71.26 18.24
#